data_46e6f84eff5bb87322801f4088af3446
#
_entry.id   46e6f84eff5bb87322801f4088af3446
#
_cell.length_a   1.000
_cell.length_b   1.000
_cell.length_c   1.000
_cell.angle_alpha   90.00
_cell.angle_beta   90.00
_cell.angle_gamma   90.00
#
_symmetry.space_group_name_H-M   'P 1'
#
loop_
_entity.id
_entity.type
_entity.pdbx_description
1 polymer ?
#
loop_
_entity_poly.entity_id
_entity_poly.type
_entity_poly.pdbx_seq_one_letter_code
_entity_poly.pdbx_strand_id
1 'polypeptide(L)'
;MKISLIQLDIAFGNPAANYAAAEQRIREAAAAGLDCLILPELWTTGYDLTRLERIADPDGQETKALMSGLAKELGVHIVAGSVASSRPAGITNSMYVFDRSGGLAGEYSKLHLFRLMDEHLYLQAGEAKGLFTLDNARCAGLICYDIRFPEWVRAHTAEGAELLFVSAEWPKPRLAHWRAC
;
A
#
# COMPACT_ATOMS: atom_id res chain seq x y z
N MET A 1 0.05 18.94 6.07
CA MET A 1 0.16 18.00 4.94
C MET A 1 -1.22 17.83 4.32
N LYS A 2 -1.37 18.12 3.02
CA LYS A 2 -2.60 17.89 2.23
C LYS A 2 -2.48 16.53 1.57
N ILE A 3 -3.38 15.59 1.90
CA ILE A 3 -3.31 14.19 1.47
C ILE A 3 -4.48 13.89 0.54
N SER A 4 -4.22 13.19 -0.57
CA SER A 4 -5.24 12.65 -1.46
C SER A 4 -5.33 11.13 -1.33
N LEU A 5 -6.54 10.62 -1.15
CA LEU A 5 -6.84 9.19 -1.15
C LEU A 5 -7.29 8.81 -2.57
N ILE A 6 -6.49 7.99 -3.24
CA ILE A 6 -6.79 7.50 -4.58
C ILE A 6 -7.66 6.24 -4.45
N GLN A 7 -8.86 6.30 -5.02
CA GLN A 7 -9.71 5.12 -5.17
C GLN A 7 -9.66 4.64 -6.62
N LEU A 8 -9.39 3.35 -6.81
CA LEU A 8 -9.28 2.71 -8.12
C LEU A 8 -10.41 1.68 -8.29
N ASP A 9 -10.91 1.59 -9.50
CA ASP A 9 -11.66 0.42 -9.95
C ASP A 9 -10.65 -0.61 -10.46
N ILE A 10 -10.25 -1.51 -9.56
CA ILE A 10 -9.15 -2.44 -9.80
C ILE A 10 -9.58 -3.53 -10.77
N ALA A 11 -8.95 -3.59 -11.94
CA ALA A 11 -9.16 -4.66 -12.90
C ALA A 11 -8.57 -5.97 -12.36
N PHE A 12 -9.44 -6.92 -11.99
CA PHE A 12 -9.07 -8.19 -11.37
C PHE A 12 -8.05 -8.97 -12.20
N GLY A 13 -6.87 -9.22 -11.63
CA GLY A 13 -5.79 -9.98 -12.24
C GLY A 13 -5.18 -9.37 -13.50
N ASN A 14 -5.26 -8.03 -13.65
CA ASN A 14 -4.70 -7.32 -14.82
C ASN A 14 -3.74 -6.20 -14.40
N PRO A 15 -2.48 -6.53 -14.03
CA PRO A 15 -1.50 -5.55 -13.60
C PRO A 15 -1.30 -4.42 -14.59
N ALA A 16 -1.16 -4.71 -15.89
CA ALA A 16 -0.90 -3.68 -16.90
C ALA A 16 -1.98 -2.59 -16.94
N ALA A 17 -3.26 -2.98 -16.91
CA ALA A 17 -4.36 -2.02 -16.86
C ALA A 17 -4.36 -1.22 -15.54
N ASN A 18 -4.04 -1.87 -14.43
CA ASN A 18 -4.03 -1.25 -13.11
C ASN A 18 -2.87 -0.25 -12.97
N TYR A 19 -1.68 -0.57 -13.48
CA TYR A 19 -0.56 0.38 -13.51
C TYR A 19 -0.91 1.64 -14.32
N ALA A 20 -1.48 1.48 -15.51
CA ALA A 20 -1.91 2.61 -16.34
C ALA A 20 -2.98 3.48 -15.65
N ALA A 21 -3.98 2.84 -15.03
CA ALA A 21 -5.02 3.55 -14.30
C ALA A 21 -4.46 4.28 -13.06
N ALA A 22 -3.57 3.66 -12.31
CA ALA A 22 -2.93 4.27 -11.14
C ALA A 22 -2.09 5.50 -11.54
N GLU A 23 -1.25 5.38 -12.57
CA GLU A 23 -0.45 6.50 -13.06
C GLU A 23 -1.33 7.69 -13.48
N GLN A 24 -2.39 7.43 -14.24
CA GLN A 24 -3.33 8.47 -14.66
C GLN A 24 -3.94 9.18 -13.44
N ARG A 25 -4.46 8.43 -12.46
CA ARG A 25 -5.08 9.01 -11.25
C ARG A 25 -4.12 9.76 -10.37
N ILE A 26 -2.87 9.29 -10.26
CA ILE A 26 -1.81 10.00 -9.53
C ILE A 26 -1.55 11.37 -10.18
N ARG A 27 -1.38 11.42 -11.51
CA ARG A 27 -1.14 12.66 -12.25
C ARG A 27 -2.32 13.64 -12.12
N GLU A 28 -3.56 13.15 -12.26
CA GLU A 28 -4.77 13.95 -12.06
C GLU A 28 -4.85 14.55 -10.66
N ALA A 29 -4.59 13.74 -9.63
CA ALA A 29 -4.64 14.18 -8.25
C ALA A 29 -3.54 15.20 -7.91
N ALA A 30 -2.31 14.97 -8.40
CA ALA A 30 -1.17 15.85 -8.14
C ALA A 30 -1.39 17.26 -8.68
N ALA A 31 -2.15 17.42 -9.78
CA ALA A 31 -2.50 18.72 -10.34
C ALA A 31 -3.30 19.63 -9.36
N ALA A 32 -3.92 19.06 -8.32
CA ALA A 32 -4.63 19.80 -7.28
C ALA A 32 -3.72 20.44 -6.20
N GLY A 33 -2.40 20.29 -6.32
CA GLY A 33 -1.40 20.83 -5.38
C GLY A 33 -1.55 20.20 -4.00
N LEU A 34 -1.02 19.00 -3.83
CA LEU A 34 -1.04 18.23 -2.60
C LEU A 34 0.36 17.83 -2.17
N ASP A 35 0.50 17.34 -0.94
CA ASP A 35 1.78 16.93 -0.37
C ASP A 35 2.01 15.41 -0.49
N CYS A 36 0.94 14.61 -0.39
CA CYS A 36 1.01 13.16 -0.33
C CYS A 36 -0.19 12.48 -0.99
N LEU A 37 0.05 11.36 -1.64
CA LEU A 37 -0.97 10.46 -2.21
C LEU A 37 -0.93 9.12 -1.49
N ILE A 38 -2.08 8.45 -1.38
CA ILE A 38 -2.15 7.05 -0.96
C ILE A 38 -2.99 6.23 -1.93
N LEU A 39 -2.49 5.06 -2.32
CA LEU A 39 -3.15 4.06 -3.15
C LEU A 39 -3.80 2.95 -2.29
N PRO A 40 -4.76 2.17 -2.86
CA PRO A 40 -5.40 1.07 -2.14
C PRO A 40 -4.50 -0.16 -1.96
N GLU A 41 -5.06 -1.20 -1.32
CA GLU A 41 -4.41 -2.50 -1.12
C GLU A 41 -4.45 -3.34 -2.40
N LEU A 42 -3.38 -4.14 -2.66
CA LEU A 42 -3.23 -5.08 -3.78
C LEU A 42 -3.67 -4.51 -5.14
N TRP A 43 -3.50 -3.20 -5.33
CA TRP A 43 -4.06 -2.49 -6.47
C TRP A 43 -3.55 -2.95 -7.82
N THR A 44 -2.40 -3.62 -7.90
CA THR A 44 -1.85 -4.16 -9.16
C THR A 44 -2.59 -5.40 -9.63
N THR A 45 -2.98 -6.28 -8.72
CA THR A 45 -3.55 -7.60 -9.03
C THR A 45 -5.01 -7.74 -8.61
N GLY A 46 -5.49 -6.87 -7.71
CA GLY A 46 -6.68 -7.18 -6.93
C GLY A 46 -6.46 -8.46 -6.10
N TYR A 47 -7.55 -9.04 -5.62
CA TYR A 47 -7.52 -10.31 -4.87
C TYR A 47 -7.50 -11.55 -5.76
N ASP A 48 -6.78 -11.50 -6.89
CA ASP A 48 -6.55 -12.67 -7.75
C ASP A 48 -5.41 -13.54 -7.20
N LEU A 49 -5.63 -14.06 -6.00
CA LEU A 49 -4.60 -14.77 -5.24
C LEU A 49 -4.12 -16.05 -5.92
N THR A 50 -4.99 -16.71 -6.68
CA THR A 50 -4.70 -18.00 -7.35
C THR A 50 -3.69 -17.89 -8.49
N ARG A 51 -3.48 -16.68 -9.03
CA ARG A 51 -2.55 -16.44 -10.13
C ARG A 51 -1.30 -15.63 -9.73
N LEU A 52 -1.11 -15.34 -8.43
CA LEU A 52 -0.01 -14.49 -7.97
C LEU A 52 1.38 -14.94 -8.43
N GLU A 53 1.62 -16.25 -8.56
CA GLU A 53 2.90 -16.77 -9.09
C GLU A 53 3.24 -16.22 -10.50
N ARG A 54 2.22 -15.78 -11.25
CA ARG A 54 2.37 -15.29 -12.63
C ARG A 54 2.27 -13.78 -12.74
N ILE A 55 1.54 -13.14 -11.81
CA ILE A 55 1.15 -11.72 -11.92
C ILE A 55 1.67 -10.84 -10.79
N ALA A 56 2.33 -11.41 -9.77
CA ALA A 56 2.98 -10.64 -8.73
C ALA A 56 4.21 -9.89 -9.28
N ASP A 57 4.47 -8.73 -8.73
CA ASP A 57 5.61 -7.88 -9.09
C ASP A 57 6.90 -8.43 -8.45
N PRO A 58 7.91 -8.84 -9.24
CA PRO A 58 9.16 -9.37 -8.71
C PRO A 58 9.87 -8.32 -7.82
N ASP A 59 9.97 -8.59 -6.53
CA ASP A 59 10.52 -7.69 -5.51
C ASP A 59 9.92 -6.26 -5.55
N GLY A 60 8.73 -6.09 -6.11
CA GLY A 60 8.10 -4.78 -6.28
C GLY A 60 8.82 -3.89 -7.28
N GLN A 61 9.59 -4.43 -8.22
CA GLN A 61 10.47 -3.66 -9.11
C GLN A 61 9.70 -2.70 -10.01
N GLU A 62 8.62 -3.14 -10.64
CA GLU A 62 7.79 -2.30 -11.51
C GLU A 62 7.12 -1.19 -10.71
N THR A 63 6.54 -1.55 -9.56
CA THR A 63 5.94 -0.59 -8.63
C THR A 63 6.96 0.44 -8.13
N LYS A 64 8.14 -0.02 -7.69
CA LYS A 64 9.20 0.86 -7.20
C LYS A 64 9.67 1.82 -8.28
N ALA A 65 9.88 1.34 -9.50
CA ALA A 65 10.33 2.18 -10.61
C ALA A 65 9.30 3.26 -10.98
N LEU A 66 8.02 2.88 -11.13
CA LEU A 66 6.95 3.81 -11.48
C LEU A 66 6.73 4.84 -10.36
N MET A 67 6.57 4.40 -9.12
CA MET A 67 6.21 5.29 -8.01
C MET A 67 7.35 6.23 -7.62
N SER A 68 8.61 5.76 -7.65
CA SER A 68 9.78 6.62 -7.47
C SER A 68 9.87 7.70 -8.56
N GLY A 69 9.64 7.32 -9.82
CA GLY A 69 9.61 8.26 -10.94
C GLY A 69 8.54 9.32 -10.79
N LEU A 70 7.31 8.90 -10.48
CA LEU A 70 6.16 9.82 -10.30
C LEU A 70 6.35 10.74 -9.08
N ALA A 71 6.82 10.21 -7.95
CA ALA A 71 7.08 11.00 -6.75
C ALA A 71 8.07 12.14 -7.04
N LYS A 72 9.17 11.81 -7.72
CA LYS A 72 10.19 12.78 -8.11
C LYS A 72 9.68 13.79 -9.16
N GLU A 73 9.00 13.32 -10.20
CA GLU A 73 8.48 14.17 -11.29
C GLU A 73 7.45 15.17 -10.77
N LEU A 74 6.54 14.71 -9.92
CA LEU A 74 5.42 15.50 -9.42
C LEU A 74 5.75 16.27 -8.12
N GLY A 75 6.87 15.97 -7.48
CA GLY A 75 7.31 16.62 -6.24
C GLY A 75 6.42 16.29 -5.04
N VAL A 76 5.79 15.12 -5.00
CA VAL A 76 4.83 14.68 -3.97
C VAL A 76 5.31 13.38 -3.29
N HIS A 77 4.93 13.18 -2.04
CA HIS A 77 5.12 11.88 -1.40
C HIS A 77 4.08 10.88 -1.92
N ILE A 78 4.48 9.62 -2.08
CA ILE A 78 3.58 8.55 -2.50
C ILE A 78 3.64 7.38 -1.52
N VAL A 79 2.55 7.14 -0.78
CA VAL A 79 2.28 5.86 -0.14
C VAL A 79 1.65 4.98 -1.21
N ALA A 80 2.43 4.09 -1.79
CA ALA A 80 2.07 3.35 -3.01
C ALA A 80 1.05 2.23 -2.77
N GLY A 81 0.21 2.36 -1.76
CA GLY A 81 -0.75 1.32 -1.41
C GLY A 81 -0.05 0.03 -1.05
N SER A 82 -0.59 -1.09 -1.51
CA SER A 82 0.18 -2.34 -1.46
C SER A 82 0.02 -3.16 -2.73
N VAL A 83 1.00 -4.00 -2.98
CA VAL A 83 1.07 -4.89 -4.15
C VAL A 83 1.49 -6.30 -3.73
N ALA A 84 1.14 -7.29 -4.54
CA ALA A 84 1.71 -8.62 -4.39
C ALA A 84 3.16 -8.59 -4.89
N SER A 85 4.12 -8.74 -3.98
CA SER A 85 5.55 -8.71 -4.27
C SER A 85 6.13 -10.11 -4.14
N SER A 86 6.67 -10.68 -5.23
CA SER A 86 7.26 -12.01 -5.22
C SER A 86 8.75 -11.95 -4.86
N ARG A 87 9.14 -12.80 -3.90
CA ARG A 87 10.51 -12.89 -3.36
C ARG A 87 10.93 -14.35 -3.23
N PRO A 88 12.22 -14.65 -3.04
CA PRO A 88 12.67 -16.05 -2.85
C PRO A 88 11.96 -16.79 -1.71
N ALA A 89 11.56 -16.09 -0.64
CA ALA A 89 10.85 -16.66 0.49
C ALA A 89 9.33 -16.85 0.27
N GLY A 90 8.76 -16.29 -0.80
CA GLY A 90 7.34 -16.33 -1.11
C GLY A 90 6.79 -14.98 -1.55
N ILE A 91 5.49 -14.88 -1.68
CA ILE A 91 4.80 -13.66 -2.10
C ILE A 91 4.27 -12.92 -0.87
N THR A 92 4.53 -11.62 -0.77
CA THR A 92 4.04 -10.77 0.32
C THR A 92 3.08 -9.70 -0.20
N ASN A 93 2.14 -9.26 0.63
CA ASN A 93 1.34 -8.07 0.40
C ASN A 93 2.12 -6.87 0.95
N SER A 94 2.81 -6.14 0.07
CA SER A 94 3.84 -5.16 0.46
C SER A 94 3.50 -3.74 0.03
N MET A 95 3.61 -2.82 0.97
CA MET A 95 3.51 -1.37 0.79
C MET A 95 4.92 -0.79 0.59
N TYR A 96 5.04 0.12 -0.36
CA TYR A 96 6.23 0.94 -0.58
C TYR A 96 5.88 2.42 -0.40
N VAL A 97 6.79 3.18 0.19
CA VAL A 97 6.60 4.60 0.43
C VAL A 97 7.76 5.39 -0.17
N PHE A 98 7.43 6.40 -0.95
CA PHE A 98 8.42 7.25 -1.63
C PHE A 98 8.29 8.68 -1.15
N ASP A 99 9.43 9.30 -0.86
CA ASP A 99 9.49 10.74 -0.61
C ASP A 99 9.38 11.54 -1.92
N ARG A 100 9.19 12.85 -1.81
CA ARG A 100 9.03 13.75 -2.97
C ARG A 100 10.26 13.87 -3.87
N SER A 101 11.41 13.33 -3.46
CA SER A 101 12.62 13.23 -4.30
C SER A 101 12.69 11.91 -5.08
N GLY A 102 11.75 11.00 -4.84
CA GLY A 102 11.70 9.65 -5.39
C GLY A 102 12.49 8.62 -4.58
N GLY A 103 13.02 8.99 -3.41
CA GLY A 103 13.69 8.07 -2.51
C GLY A 103 12.71 7.11 -1.83
N LEU A 104 13.10 5.84 -1.64
CA LEU A 104 12.32 4.88 -0.87
C LEU A 104 12.42 5.23 0.62
N ALA A 105 11.35 5.81 1.16
CA ALA A 105 11.26 6.24 2.55
C ALA A 105 10.84 5.12 3.51
N GLY A 106 10.13 4.10 3.02
CA GLY A 106 9.67 2.99 3.82
C GLY A 106 9.14 1.81 3.01
N GLU A 107 9.19 0.64 3.63
CA GLU A 107 8.63 -0.60 3.13
C GLU A 107 7.96 -1.35 4.28
N TYR A 108 6.78 -1.93 4.00
CA TYR A 108 6.05 -2.72 4.97
C TYR A 108 5.35 -3.88 4.29
N SER A 109 5.43 -5.08 4.84
CA SER A 109 4.64 -6.24 4.42
C SER A 109 3.59 -6.56 5.47
N LYS A 110 2.35 -6.79 5.02
CA LYS A 110 1.18 -7.08 5.87
C LYS A 110 1.48 -8.19 6.87
N LEU A 111 1.33 -7.90 8.16
CA LEU A 111 1.55 -8.88 9.22
C LEU A 111 0.33 -9.79 9.41
N HIS A 112 -0.87 -9.20 9.44
CA HIS A 112 -2.10 -9.94 9.76
C HIS A 112 -2.84 -10.32 8.47
N LEU A 113 -2.61 -11.53 8.00
CA LEU A 113 -3.27 -12.04 6.80
C LEU A 113 -4.74 -12.36 7.05
N PHE A 114 -5.61 -11.96 6.11
CA PHE A 114 -7.05 -12.11 6.23
C PHE A 114 -7.51 -13.50 5.79
N ARG A 115 -7.66 -14.41 6.74
CA ARG A 115 -7.98 -15.82 6.50
C ARG A 115 -9.33 -16.05 5.82
N LEU A 116 -10.30 -15.16 6.00
CA LEU A 116 -11.62 -15.29 5.36
C LEU A 116 -11.58 -15.01 3.84
N MET A 117 -10.47 -14.52 3.32
CA MET A 117 -10.18 -14.39 1.89
C MET A 117 -8.97 -15.24 1.48
N ASP A 118 -8.63 -16.26 2.29
CA ASP A 118 -7.58 -17.24 2.03
C ASP A 118 -6.17 -16.66 1.79
N GLU A 119 -5.91 -15.42 2.23
CA GLU A 119 -4.59 -14.79 2.06
C GLU A 119 -3.46 -15.69 2.59
N HIS A 120 -3.67 -16.39 3.69
CA HIS A 120 -2.68 -17.26 4.34
C HIS A 120 -2.27 -18.47 3.51
N LEU A 121 -3.02 -18.82 2.45
CA LEU A 121 -2.68 -19.91 1.53
C LEU A 121 -1.74 -19.45 0.41
N TYR A 122 -1.72 -18.15 0.12
CA TYR A 122 -1.02 -17.58 -1.05
C TYR A 122 0.06 -16.57 -0.68
N LEU A 123 -0.04 -15.96 0.50
CA LEU A 123 0.84 -14.86 0.92
C LEU A 123 1.62 -15.24 2.18
N GLN A 124 2.84 -14.72 2.26
CA GLN A 124 3.66 -14.75 3.46
C GLN A 124 3.37 -13.51 4.31
N ALA A 125 3.26 -13.68 5.62
CA ALA A 125 3.16 -12.57 6.56
C ALA A 125 4.50 -11.81 6.65
N GLY A 126 4.40 -10.48 6.83
CA GLY A 126 5.55 -9.66 7.20
C GLY A 126 5.92 -9.85 8.67
N GLU A 127 7.08 -9.30 9.06
CA GLU A 127 7.60 -9.41 10.43
C GLU A 127 7.97 -8.04 11.02
N ALA A 128 8.21 -7.04 10.17
CA ALA A 128 8.70 -5.72 10.57
C ALA A 128 7.56 -4.71 10.73
N LYS A 129 7.79 -3.67 11.53
CA LYS A 129 6.89 -2.51 11.62
C LYS A 129 7.02 -1.62 10.39
N GLY A 130 5.92 -1.01 9.99
CA GLY A 130 5.84 -0.09 8.85
C GLY A 130 6.17 1.36 9.20
N LEU A 131 7.22 1.62 9.97
CA LEU A 131 7.62 2.98 10.36
C LEU A 131 8.45 3.67 9.28
N PHE A 132 8.16 4.94 9.03
CA PHE A 132 8.91 5.80 8.10
C PHE A 132 8.72 7.28 8.44
N THR A 133 9.46 8.16 7.75
CA THR A 133 9.34 9.60 7.92
C THR A 133 9.10 10.27 6.57
N LEU A 134 8.13 11.16 6.50
CA LEU A 134 7.87 12.03 5.35
C LEU A 134 8.01 13.48 5.78
N ASP A 135 8.92 14.23 5.16
CA ASP A 135 9.40 15.52 5.65
C ASP A 135 9.83 15.40 7.14
N ASN A 136 9.10 16.03 8.05
CA ASN A 136 9.37 15.97 9.49
C ASN A 136 8.31 15.15 10.26
N ALA A 137 7.33 14.56 9.57
CA ALA A 137 6.27 13.77 10.21
C ALA A 137 6.71 12.31 10.37
N ARG A 138 6.59 11.79 11.58
CA ARG A 138 6.79 10.36 11.87
C ARG A 138 5.53 9.61 11.50
N CYS A 139 5.64 8.69 10.57
CA CYS A 139 4.50 7.99 9.97
C CYS A 139 4.60 6.48 10.17
N ALA A 140 3.46 5.80 10.02
CA ALA A 140 3.43 4.36 9.88
C ALA A 140 2.45 3.92 8.81
N GLY A 141 2.79 2.82 8.12
CA GLY A 141 1.94 2.13 7.16
C GLY A 141 1.36 0.85 7.75
N LEU A 142 0.07 0.64 7.52
CA LEU A 142 -0.67 -0.57 7.84
C LEU A 142 -1.46 -1.02 6.62
N ILE A 143 -1.73 -2.32 6.51
CA ILE A 143 -2.47 -2.86 5.39
C ILE A 143 -3.76 -3.52 5.90
N CYS A 144 -4.90 -2.90 5.58
CA CYS A 144 -6.25 -3.43 5.67
C CYS A 144 -6.56 -4.10 7.03
N TYR A 145 -6.47 -5.43 7.10
CA TYR A 145 -6.81 -6.21 8.29
C TYR A 145 -5.94 -5.90 9.51
N ASP A 146 -4.74 -5.34 9.33
CA ASP A 146 -3.86 -4.92 10.43
C ASP A 146 -4.55 -3.95 11.40
N ILE A 147 -5.46 -3.10 10.89
CA ILE A 147 -6.18 -2.12 11.74
C ILE A 147 -7.07 -2.78 12.80
N ARG A 148 -7.43 -4.07 12.62
CA ARG A 148 -8.23 -4.84 13.59
C ARG A 148 -7.43 -5.29 14.82
N PHE A 149 -6.14 -5.04 14.86
CA PHE A 149 -5.23 -5.42 15.93
C PHE A 149 -4.71 -4.16 16.64
N PRO A 150 -5.42 -3.67 17.67
CA PRO A 150 -5.07 -2.43 18.36
C PRO A 150 -3.67 -2.49 18.99
N GLU A 151 -3.18 -3.66 19.37
CA GLU A 151 -1.83 -3.86 19.86
C GLU A 151 -0.78 -3.51 18.80
N TRP A 152 -1.06 -3.89 17.53
CA TRP A 152 -0.16 -3.57 16.42
C TRP A 152 -0.18 -2.09 16.07
N VAL A 153 -1.35 -1.46 16.06
CA VAL A 153 -1.49 -0.01 15.91
C VAL A 153 -0.72 0.71 17.02
N ARG A 154 -0.92 0.28 18.27
CA ARG A 154 -0.23 0.84 19.45
C ARG A 154 1.28 0.68 19.40
N ALA A 155 1.79 -0.44 18.88
CA ALA A 155 3.21 -0.66 18.72
C ALA A 155 3.88 0.39 17.83
N HIS A 156 3.18 0.90 16.81
CA HIS A 156 3.68 1.98 15.95
C HIS A 156 3.58 3.35 16.62
N THR A 157 2.45 3.65 17.27
CA THR A 157 2.27 4.94 17.96
C THR A 157 3.17 5.08 19.18
N ALA A 158 3.45 3.99 19.92
CA ALA A 158 4.40 3.99 21.02
C ALA A 158 5.85 4.28 20.57
N GLU A 159 6.19 3.98 19.32
CA GLU A 159 7.46 4.38 18.71
C GLU A 159 7.41 5.76 18.06
N GLY A 160 6.32 6.50 18.30
CA GLY A 160 6.18 7.91 17.95
C GLY A 160 5.58 8.18 16.58
N ALA A 161 4.88 7.23 15.95
CA ALA A 161 4.12 7.52 14.75
C ALA A 161 2.98 8.50 15.08
N GLU A 162 2.96 9.64 14.39
CA GLU A 162 1.97 10.71 14.52
C GLU A 162 0.87 10.59 13.47
N LEU A 163 1.18 9.92 12.35
CA LEU A 163 0.26 9.73 11.22
C LEU A 163 0.28 8.26 10.79
N LEU A 164 -0.91 7.66 10.68
CA LEU A 164 -1.08 6.29 10.21
C LEU A 164 -1.71 6.28 8.83
N PHE A 165 -1.06 5.63 7.88
CA PHE A 165 -1.58 5.35 6.56
C PHE A 165 -2.11 3.93 6.51
N VAL A 166 -3.39 3.75 6.17
CA VAL A 166 -4.02 2.44 6.07
C VAL A 166 -4.48 2.22 4.63
N SER A 167 -3.75 1.40 3.89
CA SER A 167 -4.16 0.97 2.54
C SER A 167 -5.07 -0.23 2.64
N ALA A 168 -6.25 -0.17 2.01
CA ALA A 168 -7.24 -1.23 2.10
C ALA A 168 -8.03 -1.43 0.81
N GLU A 169 -8.42 -2.68 0.56
CA GLU A 169 -9.48 -3.09 -0.35
C GLU A 169 -10.58 -3.78 0.49
N TRP A 170 -11.40 -2.95 1.15
CA TRP A 170 -12.34 -3.43 2.18
C TRP A 170 -13.68 -3.86 1.58
N PRO A 171 -14.14 -5.10 1.82
CA PRO A 171 -15.40 -5.59 1.26
C PRO A 171 -16.62 -4.79 1.72
N LYS A 172 -17.46 -4.34 0.79
CA LYS A 172 -18.69 -3.58 1.07
C LYS A 172 -19.57 -4.18 2.19
N PRO A 173 -19.83 -5.50 2.23
CA PRO A 173 -20.63 -6.10 3.30
C PRO A 173 -20.05 -5.91 4.71
N ARG A 174 -18.78 -5.55 4.81
CA ARG A 174 -18.05 -5.33 6.07
C ARG A 174 -17.78 -3.86 6.37
N LEU A 175 -18.41 -2.93 5.67
CA LEU A 175 -18.21 -1.48 5.84
C LEU A 175 -18.50 -1.01 7.29
N ALA A 176 -19.46 -1.65 7.98
CA ALA A 176 -19.75 -1.34 9.37
C ALA A 176 -18.52 -1.59 10.29
N HIS A 177 -17.75 -2.65 10.01
CA HIS A 177 -16.52 -2.94 10.76
C HIS A 177 -15.43 -1.89 10.48
N TRP A 178 -15.29 -1.44 9.22
CA TRP A 178 -14.36 -0.36 8.86
C TRP A 178 -14.64 0.93 9.63
N ARG A 179 -15.93 1.27 9.79
CA ARG A 179 -16.34 2.49 10.52
C ARG A 179 -16.16 2.41 12.02
N ALA A 180 -16.01 1.19 12.56
CA ALA A 180 -15.84 0.93 14.00
C ALA A 180 -14.35 0.74 14.41
N CYS A 181 -13.45 0.60 13.45
CA CYS A 181 -12.00 0.57 13.69
C CYS A 181 -11.46 1.99 13.78
#